data_343ba42eebd4457bce4c69653d9ef75a
#
_entry.id   343ba42eebd4457bce4c69653d9ef75a
#
_cell.length_a   1.000
_cell.length_b   1.000
_cell.length_c   1.000
_cell.angle_alpha   90.00
_cell.angle_beta   90.00
_cell.angle_gamma   90.00
#
_symmetry.space_group_name_H-M   'P 1'
#
loop_
_entity.id
_entity.type
_entity.pdbx_description
1 polymer ?
#
loop_
_entity_poly.entity_id
_entity_poly.type
_entity_poly.pdbx_seq_one_letter_code
_entity_poly.pdbx_strand_id
1 'polypeptide(L)'
;MPSVVIDTNTLVSAALRPGSTPDRALRLALSRDTVLVSPAVLLEYDAVLARPKFAGILTPERRIILLALLAAAATVVEAPEVVADCRDRKDNRFLDLALAGRAGLIISGDGDLLDLDPWRGVRILTPAAYVADRSPAADAP
;
A
#
# COMPACT_ATOMS: atom_id res chain seq x y z
N MET A 1 -13.13 11.40 2.28
CA MET A 1 -12.49 10.13 2.64
C MET A 1 -10.99 10.28 2.57
N PRO A 2 -10.25 9.80 3.58
CA PRO A 2 -8.79 9.87 3.52
C PRO A 2 -8.26 9.07 2.33
N SER A 3 -7.16 9.54 1.77
CA SER A 3 -6.45 8.81 0.73
C SER A 3 -5.26 8.09 1.33
N VAL A 4 -5.05 6.86 0.91
CA VAL A 4 -4.09 5.92 1.51
C VAL A 4 -3.16 5.38 0.44
N VAL A 5 -1.88 5.32 0.75
CA VAL A 5 -0.86 4.66 -0.07
C VAL A 5 -0.42 3.38 0.65
N ILE A 6 -0.25 2.29 -0.09
CA ILE A 6 0.16 1.00 0.46
C ILE A 6 1.51 0.62 -0.12
N ASP A 7 2.50 0.33 0.72
CA ASP A 7 3.81 -0.06 0.24
C ASP A 7 3.79 -1.47 -0.37
N THR A 8 4.84 -1.78 -1.15
CA THR A 8 4.89 -3.03 -1.88
C THR A 8 4.84 -4.26 -0.98
N ASN A 9 5.60 -4.25 0.12
CA ASN A 9 5.66 -5.43 1.00
C ASN A 9 4.31 -5.71 1.67
N THR A 10 3.57 -4.67 2.03
CA THR A 10 2.22 -4.83 2.59
C THR A 10 1.28 -5.43 1.54
N LEU A 11 1.30 -4.92 0.32
CA LEU A 11 0.47 -5.46 -0.76
C LEU A 11 0.81 -6.90 -1.07
N VAL A 12 2.11 -7.22 -1.18
CA VAL A 12 2.56 -8.57 -1.48
C VAL A 12 2.15 -9.55 -0.37
N SER A 13 2.33 -9.16 0.88
CA SER A 13 1.91 -10.00 2.02
C SER A 13 0.41 -10.22 2.01
N ALA A 14 -0.37 -9.19 1.69
CA ALA A 14 -1.82 -9.31 1.57
C ALA A 14 -2.21 -10.31 0.48
N ALA A 15 -1.56 -10.22 -0.68
CA ALA A 15 -1.86 -11.09 -1.83
C ALA A 15 -1.51 -12.55 -1.56
N LEU A 16 -0.41 -12.79 -0.85
CA LEU A 16 0.11 -14.15 -0.62
C LEU A 16 -0.48 -14.83 0.60
N ARG A 17 -1.03 -14.09 1.54
CA ARG A 17 -1.51 -14.61 2.83
C ARG A 17 -2.92 -14.11 3.11
N PRO A 18 -3.95 -14.72 2.49
CA PRO A 18 -5.33 -14.35 2.78
C PRO A 18 -5.65 -14.47 4.29
N GLY A 19 -6.37 -13.50 4.81
CA GLY A 19 -6.72 -13.44 6.23
C GLY A 19 -5.66 -12.88 7.15
N SER A 20 -4.46 -12.58 6.63
CA SER A 20 -3.40 -11.94 7.42
C SER A 20 -3.74 -10.49 7.76
N THR A 21 -2.97 -9.90 8.67
CA THR A 21 -3.14 -8.49 9.02
C THR A 21 -2.94 -7.56 7.80
N PRO A 22 -1.92 -7.75 6.95
CA PRO A 22 -1.81 -6.97 5.72
C PRO A 22 -3.02 -7.12 4.80
N ASP A 23 -3.56 -8.33 4.66
CA ASP A 23 -4.77 -8.55 3.85
C ASP A 23 -5.96 -7.80 4.43
N ARG A 24 -6.16 -7.86 5.73
CA ARG A 24 -7.23 -7.12 6.40
C ARG A 24 -7.07 -5.61 6.22
N ALA A 25 -5.85 -5.11 6.32
CA ALA A 25 -5.56 -3.70 6.10
C ALA A 25 -5.90 -3.29 4.66
N LEU A 26 -5.52 -4.08 3.68
CA LEU A 26 -5.83 -3.81 2.27
C LEU A 26 -7.35 -3.78 2.04
N ARG A 27 -8.07 -4.77 2.56
CA ARG A 27 -9.53 -4.84 2.40
C ARG A 27 -10.22 -3.66 3.05
N LEU A 28 -9.79 -3.26 4.24
CA LEU A 28 -10.34 -2.07 4.92
C LEU A 28 -10.06 -0.80 4.14
N ALA A 29 -8.83 -0.64 3.63
CA ALA A 29 -8.47 0.53 2.85
C ALA A 29 -9.32 0.65 1.58
N LEU A 30 -9.52 -0.46 0.87
CA LEU A 30 -10.33 -0.47 -0.34
C LEU A 30 -11.82 -0.19 -0.07
N SER A 31 -12.33 -0.61 1.09
CA SER A 31 -13.74 -0.44 1.42
C SER A 31 -14.06 0.88 2.14
N ARG A 32 -13.11 1.43 2.88
CA ARG A 32 -13.36 2.59 3.75
C ARG A 32 -12.63 3.85 3.36
N ASP A 33 -11.51 3.73 2.68
CA ASP A 33 -10.68 4.84 2.28
C ASP A 33 -10.53 4.85 0.76
N THR A 34 -9.82 5.84 0.23
CA THR A 34 -9.44 5.88 -1.17
C THR A 34 -8.00 5.41 -1.30
N VAL A 35 -7.79 4.27 -1.95
CA VAL A 35 -6.45 3.75 -2.20
C VAL A 35 -5.87 4.43 -3.43
N LEU A 36 -4.67 4.99 -3.29
CA LEU A 36 -3.95 5.63 -4.39
C LEU A 36 -2.91 4.68 -4.94
N VAL A 37 -2.78 4.67 -6.25
CA VAL A 37 -1.70 4.00 -6.98
C VAL A 37 -1.18 4.92 -8.06
N SER A 38 0.08 4.72 -8.45
CA SER A 38 0.65 5.36 -9.63
C SER A 38 1.08 4.28 -10.61
N PRO A 39 1.33 4.62 -11.90
CA PRO A 39 1.89 3.63 -12.82
C PRO A 39 3.18 3.01 -12.30
N ALA A 40 4.07 3.80 -11.70
CA ALA A 40 5.32 3.29 -11.14
C ALA A 40 5.09 2.32 -9.98
N VAL A 41 4.14 2.63 -9.10
CA VAL A 41 3.80 1.76 -7.96
C VAL A 41 3.16 0.46 -8.45
N LEU A 42 2.26 0.52 -9.42
CA LEU A 42 1.66 -0.68 -10.00
C LEU A 42 2.70 -1.58 -10.66
N LEU A 43 3.67 -0.99 -11.37
CA LEU A 43 4.76 -1.76 -11.96
C LEU A 43 5.62 -2.43 -10.89
N GLU A 44 5.87 -1.77 -9.78
CA GLU A 44 6.62 -2.39 -8.69
C GLU A 44 5.85 -3.53 -8.05
N TYR A 45 4.55 -3.36 -7.80
CA TYR A 45 3.72 -4.46 -7.28
C TYR A 45 3.82 -5.67 -8.20
N ASP A 46 3.66 -5.46 -9.51
CA ASP A 46 3.74 -6.54 -10.49
C ASP A 46 5.10 -7.22 -10.48
N ALA A 47 6.18 -6.44 -10.51
CA ALA A 47 7.53 -6.97 -10.54
C ALA A 47 7.85 -7.84 -9.32
N VAL A 48 7.42 -7.42 -8.13
CA VAL A 48 7.67 -8.18 -6.91
C VAL A 48 6.79 -9.43 -6.85
N LEU A 49 5.51 -9.32 -7.20
CA LEU A 49 4.59 -10.45 -7.23
C LEU A 49 4.98 -11.49 -8.27
N ALA A 50 5.69 -11.09 -9.33
CA ALA A 50 6.13 -11.98 -10.40
C ALA A 50 7.41 -12.75 -10.05
N ARG A 51 8.01 -12.51 -8.88
CA ARG A 51 9.25 -13.21 -8.50
C ARG A 51 9.03 -14.72 -8.45
N PRO A 52 10.00 -15.52 -8.97
CA PRO A 52 9.86 -16.98 -9.05
C PRO A 52 9.51 -17.65 -7.74
N LYS A 53 9.98 -17.12 -6.62
CA LYS A 53 9.71 -17.70 -5.29
C LYS A 53 8.21 -17.69 -4.94
N PHE A 54 7.39 -16.90 -5.60
CA PHE A 54 5.95 -16.82 -5.36
C PHE A 54 5.12 -17.61 -6.37
N ALA A 55 5.76 -18.20 -7.40
CA ALA A 55 5.05 -18.84 -8.50
C ALA A 55 4.15 -20.01 -8.05
N GLY A 56 4.53 -20.69 -6.97
CA GLY A 56 3.73 -21.80 -6.44
C GLY A 56 2.49 -21.34 -5.66
N ILE A 57 2.43 -20.07 -5.28
CA ILE A 57 1.32 -19.51 -4.51
C ILE A 57 0.45 -18.63 -5.39
N LEU A 58 1.08 -17.85 -6.27
CA LEU A 58 0.40 -16.90 -7.13
C LEU A 58 0.76 -17.18 -8.59
N THR A 59 -0.20 -17.70 -9.34
CA THR A 59 0.00 -17.96 -10.77
C THR A 59 0.02 -16.65 -11.56
N PRO A 60 0.62 -16.62 -12.77
CA PRO A 60 0.59 -15.42 -13.61
C PRO A 60 -0.83 -14.90 -13.87
N GLU A 61 -1.79 -15.80 -14.08
CA GLU A 61 -3.18 -15.44 -14.33
C GLU A 61 -3.80 -14.75 -13.11
N ARG A 62 -3.56 -15.30 -11.92
CA ARG A 62 -4.08 -14.72 -10.68
C ARG A 62 -3.43 -13.38 -10.36
N ARG A 63 -2.14 -13.24 -10.66
CA ARG A 63 -1.43 -11.98 -10.50
C ARG A 63 -2.03 -10.88 -11.39
N ILE A 64 -2.29 -11.19 -12.65
CA ILE A 64 -2.90 -10.25 -13.59
C ILE A 64 -4.28 -9.82 -13.11
N ILE A 65 -5.10 -10.78 -12.67
CA ILE A 65 -6.45 -10.51 -12.17
C ILE A 65 -6.39 -9.62 -10.93
N LEU A 66 -5.51 -9.95 -9.99
CA LEU A 66 -5.34 -9.16 -8.77
C LEU A 66 -5.00 -7.70 -9.07
N LEU A 67 -4.00 -7.49 -9.95
CA LEU A 67 -3.57 -6.14 -10.30
C LEU A 67 -4.63 -5.38 -11.08
N ALA A 68 -5.38 -6.05 -11.94
CA ALA A 68 -6.50 -5.42 -12.66
C ALA A 68 -7.61 -5.00 -11.71
N LEU A 69 -7.96 -5.84 -10.74
CA LEU A 69 -8.97 -5.52 -9.74
C LEU A 69 -8.52 -4.36 -8.86
N LEU A 70 -7.25 -4.37 -8.46
CA LEU A 70 -6.68 -3.30 -7.65
C LEU A 70 -6.70 -1.97 -8.40
N ALA A 71 -6.25 -1.97 -9.66
CA ALA A 71 -6.23 -0.76 -10.48
C ALA A 71 -7.65 -0.21 -10.71
N ALA A 72 -8.65 -1.09 -10.84
CA ALA A 72 -10.03 -0.68 -11.00
C ALA A 72 -10.63 -0.11 -9.72
N ALA A 73 -10.24 -0.63 -8.55
CA ALA A 73 -10.76 -0.19 -7.26
C ALA A 73 -10.03 1.03 -6.70
N ALA A 74 -8.78 1.24 -7.10
CA ALA A 74 -7.95 2.34 -6.62
C ALA A 74 -8.10 3.57 -7.50
N THR A 75 -7.60 4.70 -7.01
CA THR A 75 -7.47 5.92 -7.80
C THR A 75 -6.05 6.00 -8.35
N VAL A 76 -5.91 6.11 -9.66
CA VAL A 76 -4.61 6.21 -10.32
C VAL A 76 -4.18 7.67 -10.38
N VAL A 77 -3.00 7.96 -9.88
CA VAL A 77 -2.43 9.31 -9.80
C VAL A 77 -1.05 9.30 -10.45
N GLU A 78 -0.78 10.27 -11.30
CA GLU A 78 0.57 10.49 -11.81
C GLU A 78 1.42 11.07 -10.68
N ALA A 79 2.56 10.45 -10.39
CA ALA A 79 3.43 10.82 -9.29
C ALA A 79 4.86 11.03 -9.79
N PRO A 80 5.26 12.28 -10.11
CA PRO A 80 6.63 12.57 -10.53
C PRO A 80 7.64 12.22 -9.43
N GLU A 81 8.85 11.83 -9.83
CA GLU A 81 9.93 11.54 -8.89
C GLU A 81 10.53 12.86 -8.39
N VAL A 82 10.11 13.30 -7.19
CA VAL A 82 10.58 14.56 -6.61
C VAL A 82 11.10 14.40 -5.18
N VAL A 83 10.79 13.27 -4.51
CA VAL A 83 11.16 13.04 -3.11
C VAL A 83 12.41 12.18 -3.01
N ALA A 84 13.31 12.53 -2.09
CA ALA A 84 14.52 11.77 -1.82
C ALA A 84 14.75 11.59 -0.31
N ASP A 85 13.68 11.66 0.49
CA ASP A 85 13.77 11.73 1.95
C ASP A 85 13.96 10.37 2.62
N CYS A 86 13.59 9.26 1.95
CA CYS A 86 13.72 7.93 2.52
C CYS A 86 15.10 7.35 2.29
N ARG A 87 15.66 6.68 3.32
CA ARG A 87 16.97 6.04 3.20
C ARG A 87 17.01 4.96 2.12
N ASP A 88 15.94 4.17 2.01
CA ASP A 88 15.80 3.25 0.90
C ASP A 88 15.20 4.01 -0.28
N ARG A 89 16.01 4.20 -1.32
CA ARG A 89 15.63 5.01 -2.48
C ARG A 89 14.36 4.49 -3.17
N LYS A 90 14.14 3.19 -3.15
CA LYS A 90 12.95 2.58 -3.78
C LYS A 90 11.67 3.02 -3.10
N ASP A 91 11.72 3.30 -1.81
CA ASP A 91 10.54 3.67 -1.04
C ASP A 91 10.10 5.11 -1.27
N ASN A 92 10.96 5.94 -1.88
CA ASN A 92 10.57 7.31 -2.21
C ASN A 92 9.39 7.38 -3.17
N ARG A 93 9.14 6.36 -3.97
CA ARG A 93 7.98 6.33 -4.87
C ARG A 93 6.65 6.38 -4.12
N PHE A 94 6.59 5.84 -2.90
CA PHE A 94 5.39 5.91 -2.05
C PHE A 94 5.20 7.30 -1.48
N LEU A 95 6.30 7.97 -1.15
CA LEU A 95 6.26 9.37 -0.72
C LEU A 95 5.86 10.29 -1.87
N ASP A 96 6.40 10.06 -3.07
CA ASP A 96 6.00 10.79 -4.28
C ASP A 96 4.50 10.65 -4.53
N LEU A 97 3.98 9.43 -4.40
CA LEU A 97 2.56 9.16 -4.62
C LEU A 97 1.71 9.85 -3.56
N ALA A 98 2.12 9.78 -2.29
CA ALA A 98 1.41 10.45 -1.20
C ALA A 98 1.37 11.97 -1.42
N LEU A 99 2.48 12.55 -1.88
CA LEU A 99 2.55 13.98 -2.15
C LEU A 99 1.65 14.37 -3.32
N ALA A 100 1.76 13.67 -4.45
CA ALA A 100 1.00 13.96 -5.66
C ALA A 100 -0.51 13.78 -5.45
N GLY A 101 -0.92 12.75 -4.72
CA GLY A 101 -2.31 12.43 -4.47
C GLY A 101 -2.87 13.03 -3.19
N ARG A 102 -2.06 13.78 -2.44
CA ARG A 102 -2.44 14.39 -1.16
C ARG A 102 -2.97 13.34 -0.18
N ALA A 103 -2.25 12.22 -0.07
CA ALA A 103 -2.62 11.17 0.86
C ALA A 103 -2.44 11.63 2.30
N GLY A 104 -3.32 11.19 3.17
CA GLY A 104 -3.18 11.43 4.61
C GLY A 104 -2.40 10.33 5.31
N LEU A 105 -2.20 9.19 4.63
CA LEU A 105 -1.71 7.99 5.29
C LEU A 105 -0.94 7.09 4.32
N ILE A 106 0.16 6.50 4.81
CA ILE A 106 0.87 5.40 4.14
C ILE A 106 0.83 4.20 5.08
N ILE A 107 0.46 3.04 4.56
CA ILE A 107 0.51 1.78 5.29
C ILE A 107 1.79 1.05 4.91
N SER A 108 2.66 0.80 5.88
CA SER A 108 3.96 0.18 5.65
C SER A 108 4.42 -0.60 6.87
N GLY A 109 5.15 -1.70 6.62
CA GLY A 109 5.89 -2.40 7.65
C GLY A 109 7.39 -2.10 7.62
N ASP A 110 7.83 -1.24 6.70
CA ASP A 110 9.25 -0.94 6.51
C ASP A 110 9.72 0.11 7.51
N GLY A 111 10.79 -0.22 8.25
CA GLY A 111 11.36 0.69 9.24
C GLY A 111 11.82 2.02 8.66
N ASP A 112 12.37 2.02 7.43
CA ASP A 112 12.84 3.25 6.80
C ASP A 112 11.71 4.25 6.50
N LEU A 113 10.53 3.75 6.16
CA LEU A 113 9.34 4.60 6.01
C LEU A 113 8.75 4.97 7.37
N LEU A 114 8.62 4.00 8.27
CA LEU A 114 8.03 4.24 9.59
C LEU A 114 8.82 5.28 10.39
N ASP A 115 10.14 5.33 10.22
CA ASP A 115 10.99 6.32 10.89
C ASP A 115 10.68 7.76 10.46
N LEU A 116 10.03 7.95 9.33
CA LEU A 116 9.64 9.28 8.85
C LEU A 116 8.31 9.77 9.43
N ASP A 117 7.56 8.93 10.13
CA ASP A 117 6.22 9.28 10.63
C ASP A 117 6.26 10.35 11.73
N PRO A 118 5.49 11.45 11.62
CA PRO A 118 4.75 11.87 10.42
C PRO A 118 5.68 12.55 9.41
N TRP A 119 5.37 12.37 8.14
CA TRP A 119 6.15 12.96 7.05
C TRP A 119 5.31 13.99 6.30
N ARG A 120 5.67 15.26 6.42
CA ARG A 120 4.94 16.37 5.77
C ARG A 120 3.43 16.30 6.02
N GLY A 121 3.02 15.95 7.24
CA GLY A 121 1.62 15.77 7.60
C GLY A 121 1.01 14.44 7.21
N VAL A 122 1.75 13.57 6.55
CA VAL A 122 1.30 12.21 6.19
C VAL A 122 1.67 11.28 7.33
N ARG A 123 0.68 10.57 7.87
CA ARG A 123 0.95 9.53 8.86
C ARG A 123 1.44 8.27 8.17
N ILE A 124 2.36 7.55 8.82
CA ILE A 124 2.85 6.27 8.32
C ILE A 124 2.60 5.25 9.42
N LEU A 125 1.69 4.30 9.12
CA LEU A 125 1.24 3.30 10.09
C LEU A 125 1.54 1.91 9.60
N THR A 126 1.79 1.00 10.56
CA THR A 126 1.85 -0.43 10.23
C THR A 126 0.46 -0.93 9.85
N PRO A 127 0.37 -2.08 9.13
CA PRO A 127 -0.93 -2.69 8.86
C PRO A 127 -1.74 -2.94 10.14
N ALA A 128 -1.09 -3.40 11.21
CA ALA A 128 -1.77 -3.66 12.48
C ALA A 128 -2.34 -2.37 13.09
N ALA A 129 -1.56 -1.29 13.08
CA ALA A 129 -2.01 -0.01 13.61
C ALA A 129 -3.17 0.56 12.79
N TYR A 130 -3.09 0.41 11.45
CA TYR A 130 -4.16 0.86 10.58
C TYR A 130 -5.46 0.07 10.83
N VAL A 131 -5.38 -1.25 10.94
CA VAL A 131 -6.54 -2.08 11.23
C VAL A 131 -7.18 -1.69 12.57
N ALA A 132 -6.35 -1.47 13.59
CA ALA A 132 -6.84 -1.05 14.90
C ALA A 132 -7.58 0.29 14.82
N ASP A 133 -7.03 1.24 14.05
CA ASP A 133 -7.61 2.57 13.89
C ASP A 133 -8.94 2.54 13.12
N ARG A 134 -9.06 1.65 12.13
CA ARG A 134 -10.23 1.56 11.24
C ARG A 134 -11.25 0.50 11.67
N SER A 135 -10.92 -0.34 12.63
CA SER A 135 -11.79 -1.46 12.98
C SER A 135 -13.09 -0.97 13.63
N PRO A 136 -14.26 -1.39 13.13
CA PRO A 136 -15.54 -1.02 13.77
C PRO A 136 -15.68 -1.54 15.20
N ALA A 137 -14.99 -2.64 15.54
CA ALA A 137 -15.02 -3.19 16.89
C ALA A 137 -14.45 -2.23 17.92
N ALA A 138 -13.54 -1.32 17.52
CA ALA A 138 -13.01 -0.30 18.41
C ALA A 138 -14.08 0.70 18.84
N ASP A 139 -15.15 0.84 18.08
CA ASP A 139 -16.25 1.77 18.35
C ASP A 139 -17.39 1.10 19.11
N ALA A 140 -17.30 -0.19 19.37
CA ALA A 140 -18.33 -0.92 20.09
C ALA A 140 -18.39 -0.44 21.55
N PRO A 141 -19.56 -0.14 22.07
CA PRO A 141 -19.72 0.27 23.45
C PRO A 141 -19.37 -0.82 24.45
#